data_40791af7c9afddc36b5920c83aedd765
#
_entry.id   40791af7c9afddc36b5920c83aedd765
#
_cell.length_a   1.000
_cell.length_b   1.000
_cell.length_c   1.000
_cell.angle_alpha   90.00
_cell.angle_beta   90.00
_cell.angle_gamma   90.00
#
_symmetry.space_group_name_H-M   'P 1'
#
loop_
_entity.id
_entity.type
_entity.pdbx_description
1 polymer ?
#
loop_
_entity_poly.entity_id
_entity_poly.type
_entity_poly.pdbx_seq_one_letter_code
_entity_poly.pdbx_strand_id
1 'polypeptide(L)'
;SFLGNNRPVKFTLMKDIEDPKYNQLLFVPTFEYNLYDGLAPGLRLHNKTVLAKPIVFDVNPMYATLKKTVIGHFSVMVNDFNPKGEPFQTIYGMSGAYFHYAPDASYSKLNPFVTFYFREPDLRDNHRKMLTLRYNKVHKEISTYVFNPIQNYEIYSLKFIDVKSEINHTLQFSSGAHLSSEIGKFSTEIQYRKLFSNNRQIKFRWFTGAFVYNKNTTNYFDFGLSNPNDYLFEYDFFGRSETGGLFSQQYFMADGGFKSKIAPYSSRRWLSTVNLSATIWNWVEYYHDFGMLENKQAKLDLVYDGGIALS
;
A
#
# COMPACT_ATOMS: atom_id res chain seq x y z
N SER A 1 27.25 8.29 8.48
CA SER A 1 26.09 9.15 8.66
C SER A 1 26.12 10.25 7.61
N PHE A 2 25.00 10.63 7.05
CA PHE A 2 24.88 11.80 6.15
C PHE A 2 25.40 13.07 6.85
N LEU A 3 25.35 13.11 8.17
CA LEU A 3 25.83 14.21 9.01
C LEU A 3 27.19 13.94 9.67
N GLY A 4 27.82 12.77 9.47
CA GLY A 4 29.05 12.40 10.16
C GLY A 4 30.27 12.12 9.28
N ASN A 5 30.13 12.13 7.96
CA ASN A 5 31.25 12.01 7.03
C ASN A 5 31.42 13.31 6.24
N ASN A 6 32.59 13.95 6.40
CA ASN A 6 32.99 15.12 5.61
C ASN A 6 33.21 14.82 4.10
N ARG A 7 32.40 13.97 3.51
CA ARG A 7 32.45 13.67 2.09
C ARG A 7 31.80 14.79 1.30
N PRO A 8 32.43 15.29 0.25
CA PRO A 8 31.83 16.32 -0.59
C PRO A 8 30.53 15.82 -1.26
N VAL A 9 29.62 16.74 -1.51
CA VAL A 9 28.35 16.44 -2.19
C VAL A 9 28.59 16.47 -3.70
N LYS A 10 28.17 15.40 -4.41
CA LYS A 10 28.17 15.30 -5.87
C LYS A 10 26.73 15.30 -6.37
N PHE A 11 26.39 16.25 -7.19
CA PHE A 11 25.11 16.28 -7.90
C PHE A 11 25.22 15.46 -9.18
N THR A 12 24.29 14.55 -9.40
CA THR A 12 24.31 13.64 -10.53
C THR A 12 22.94 13.62 -11.21
N LEU A 13 22.93 13.81 -12.53
CA LEU A 13 21.74 13.74 -13.35
C LEU A 13 21.36 12.27 -13.60
N MET A 14 20.08 11.94 -13.38
CA MET A 14 19.47 10.63 -13.58
C MET A 14 20.08 9.53 -12.72
N LYS A 15 21.02 8.76 -13.25
CA LYS A 15 21.61 7.59 -12.58
C LYS A 15 23.11 7.58 -12.79
N ASP A 16 23.85 7.31 -11.72
CA ASP A 16 25.29 7.14 -11.77
C ASP A 16 25.71 5.93 -10.93
N ILE A 17 26.90 5.43 -11.20
CA ILE A 17 27.57 4.42 -10.37
C ILE A 17 27.86 5.06 -9.02
N GLU A 18 27.61 4.33 -7.94
CA GLU A 18 27.87 4.83 -6.60
C GLU A 18 29.38 5.01 -6.38
N ASP A 19 29.77 6.25 -6.08
CA ASP A 19 31.14 6.60 -5.73
C ASP A 19 31.24 6.76 -4.20
N PRO A 20 31.96 5.87 -3.51
CA PRO A 20 32.08 5.94 -2.06
C PRO A 20 32.78 7.18 -1.53
N LYS A 21 33.44 7.98 -2.39
CA LYS A 21 34.11 9.22 -2.00
C LYS A 21 33.18 10.41 -1.85
N TYR A 22 31.94 10.31 -2.39
CA TYR A 22 30.99 11.41 -2.43
C TYR A 22 29.67 11.05 -1.75
N ASN A 23 28.99 12.06 -1.23
CA ASN A 23 27.57 11.99 -0.89
C ASN A 23 26.77 12.36 -2.15
N GLN A 24 26.26 11.38 -2.87
CA GLN A 24 25.59 11.61 -4.15
C GLN A 24 24.15 12.05 -3.92
N LEU A 25 23.77 13.16 -4.55
CA LEU A 25 22.41 13.64 -4.73
C LEU A 25 22.01 13.45 -6.19
N LEU A 26 21.00 12.62 -6.41
CA LEU A 26 20.50 12.35 -7.75
C LEU A 26 19.28 13.24 -8.01
N PHE A 27 19.25 13.87 -9.15
CA PHE A 27 18.09 14.61 -9.62
C PHE A 27 17.62 14.05 -10.97
N VAL A 28 16.33 13.77 -11.02
CA VAL A 28 15.69 13.09 -12.13
C VAL A 28 14.50 13.93 -12.59
N PRO A 29 14.47 14.39 -13.85
CA PRO A 29 13.25 14.97 -14.40
C PRO A 29 12.12 13.94 -14.34
N THR A 30 10.97 14.34 -13.84
CA THR A 30 9.78 13.49 -13.72
C THR A 30 8.61 14.11 -14.45
N PHE A 31 7.75 13.26 -14.97
CA PHE A 31 6.49 13.64 -15.59
C PHE A 31 5.42 12.69 -15.03
N GLU A 32 4.45 13.24 -14.34
CA GLU A 32 3.28 12.49 -13.90
C GLU A 32 2.02 13.02 -14.59
N TYR A 33 1.02 12.18 -14.65
CA TYR A 33 -0.29 12.56 -15.12
C TYR A 33 -1.33 12.24 -14.06
N ASN A 34 -2.12 13.24 -13.71
CA ASN A 34 -3.30 13.10 -12.86
C ASN A 34 -4.49 13.70 -13.63
N LEU A 35 -5.61 13.00 -13.63
CA LEU A 35 -6.82 13.45 -14.35
C LEU A 35 -7.25 14.87 -13.94
N TYR A 36 -7.01 15.25 -12.70
CA TYR A 36 -7.41 16.54 -12.13
C TYR A 36 -6.31 17.60 -12.18
N ASP A 37 -5.05 17.19 -12.06
CA ASP A 37 -3.87 18.06 -12.10
C ASP A 37 -3.34 18.29 -13.53
N GLY A 38 -3.71 17.42 -14.47
CA GLY A 38 -3.18 17.38 -15.81
C GLY A 38 -1.76 16.81 -15.87
N LEU A 39 -0.99 17.22 -16.89
CA LEU A 39 0.42 16.89 -16.94
C LEU A 39 1.17 17.67 -15.84
N ALA A 40 1.99 16.96 -15.08
CA ALA A 40 2.76 17.53 -13.99
C ALA A 40 4.26 17.26 -14.18
N PRO A 41 4.98 18.15 -14.88
CA PRO A 41 6.43 18.11 -14.93
C PRO A 41 7.02 18.42 -13.54
N GLY A 42 8.08 17.71 -13.19
CA GLY A 42 8.72 17.84 -11.89
C GLY A 42 10.21 17.52 -11.90
N LEU A 43 10.80 17.64 -10.73
CA LEU A 43 12.19 17.31 -10.48
C LEU A 43 12.31 16.51 -9.19
N ARG A 44 12.56 15.22 -9.33
CA ARG A 44 12.78 14.33 -8.19
C ARG A 44 14.21 14.44 -7.70
N LEU A 45 14.36 14.73 -6.41
CA LEU A 45 15.62 14.77 -5.69
C LEU A 45 15.68 13.61 -4.71
N HIS A 46 16.72 12.76 -4.82
CA HIS A 46 16.87 11.63 -3.89
C HIS A 46 18.34 11.25 -3.73
N ASN A 47 18.64 10.51 -2.67
CA ASN A 47 19.94 9.92 -2.42
C ASN A 47 19.92 8.39 -2.44
N LYS A 48 18.86 7.78 -2.97
CA LYS A 48 18.70 6.32 -3.08
C LYS A 48 19.72 5.77 -4.06
N THR A 49 20.53 4.81 -3.60
CA THR A 49 21.50 4.07 -4.39
C THR A 49 21.34 2.57 -4.10
N VAL A 50 22.17 1.73 -4.69
CA VAL A 50 22.13 0.27 -4.47
C VAL A 50 22.51 -0.09 -3.03
N LEU A 51 23.42 0.66 -2.42
CA LEU A 51 23.85 0.41 -1.05
C LEU A 51 22.90 1.07 -0.04
N ALA A 52 22.65 0.36 1.05
CA ALA A 52 21.85 0.89 2.14
C ALA A 52 22.55 2.08 2.81
N LYS A 53 21.81 3.19 2.96
CA LYS A 53 22.28 4.41 3.61
C LYS A 53 21.59 4.59 4.95
N PRO A 54 22.28 5.20 5.94
CA PRO A 54 21.67 5.51 7.24
C PRO A 54 20.46 6.46 7.10
N ILE A 55 20.59 7.45 6.24
CA ILE A 55 19.50 8.39 5.94
C ILE A 55 19.20 8.32 4.46
N VAL A 56 17.93 8.09 4.13
CA VAL A 56 17.40 8.05 2.77
C VAL A 56 16.32 9.10 2.65
N PHE A 57 16.37 9.91 1.63
CA PHE A 57 15.30 10.85 1.30
C PHE A 57 14.94 10.79 -0.18
N ASP A 58 13.73 11.22 -0.47
CA ASP A 58 13.14 11.29 -1.79
C ASP A 58 12.09 12.38 -1.81
N VAL A 59 12.27 13.38 -2.63
CA VAL A 59 11.37 14.53 -2.72
C VAL A 59 11.08 14.79 -4.20
N ASN A 60 9.81 14.80 -4.56
CA ASN A 60 9.36 14.97 -5.94
C ASN A 60 8.33 16.11 -6.07
N PRO A 61 8.77 17.38 -6.04
CA PRO A 61 7.90 18.50 -6.38
C PRO A 61 7.59 18.52 -7.88
N MET A 62 6.33 18.74 -8.21
CA MET A 62 5.82 18.81 -9.57
C MET A 62 4.88 20.00 -9.73
N TYR A 63 4.74 20.51 -10.94
CA TYR A 63 3.84 21.60 -11.26
C TYR A 63 2.62 21.09 -12.02
N ALA A 64 1.45 21.14 -11.36
CA ALA A 64 0.18 20.77 -11.95
C ALA A 64 -0.25 21.80 -13.00
N THR A 65 -0.27 21.41 -14.28
CA THR A 65 -0.54 22.37 -15.39
C THR A 65 -1.99 22.83 -15.42
N LEU A 66 -2.96 21.98 -15.04
CA LEU A 66 -4.37 22.38 -14.99
C LEU A 66 -4.70 23.23 -13.77
N LYS A 67 -4.09 22.95 -12.63
CA LYS A 67 -4.36 23.64 -11.35
C LYS A 67 -3.41 24.81 -11.10
N LYS A 68 -2.32 24.94 -11.86
CA LYS A 68 -1.30 25.98 -11.72
C LYS A 68 -0.75 26.06 -10.30
N THR A 69 -0.55 24.93 -9.66
CA THR A 69 -0.06 24.80 -8.27
C THR A 69 1.03 23.73 -8.18
N VAL A 70 1.79 23.77 -7.10
CA VAL A 70 2.81 22.74 -6.80
C VAL A 70 2.12 21.57 -6.11
N ILE A 71 2.34 20.37 -6.63
CA ILE A 71 1.91 19.08 -6.09
C ILE A 71 3.13 18.18 -5.88
N GLY A 72 2.94 17.00 -5.33
CA GLY A 72 3.99 15.99 -5.25
C GLY A 72 4.01 15.21 -3.96
N HIS A 73 5.12 14.52 -3.76
CA HIS A 73 5.31 13.68 -2.60
C HIS A 73 6.75 13.78 -2.05
N PHE A 74 6.92 13.38 -0.80
CA PHE A 74 8.22 13.23 -0.18
C PHE A 74 8.27 12.03 0.73
N SER A 75 9.47 11.52 0.96
CA SER A 75 9.76 10.56 2.04
C SER A 75 11.16 10.78 2.60
N VAL A 76 11.29 10.61 3.91
CA VAL A 76 12.57 10.62 4.62
C VAL A 76 12.58 9.42 5.55
N MET A 77 13.69 8.67 5.54
CA MET A 77 13.85 7.47 6.35
C MET A 77 15.24 7.47 7.01
N VAL A 78 15.28 7.05 8.24
CA VAL A 78 16.52 6.79 9.00
C VAL A 78 16.59 5.30 9.29
N ASN A 79 17.66 4.66 8.82
CA ASN A 79 17.92 3.25 9.02
C ASN A 79 18.87 3.08 10.20
N ASP A 80 18.43 2.38 11.22
CA ASP A 80 19.24 1.96 12.35
C ASP A 80 19.46 0.45 12.28
N PHE A 81 20.73 0.04 12.16
CA PHE A 81 21.11 -1.35 12.03
C PHE A 81 21.72 -1.86 13.34
N ASN A 82 21.16 -2.90 13.89
CA ASN A 82 21.68 -3.62 15.05
C ASN A 82 22.02 -5.09 14.66
N PRO A 83 23.21 -5.36 14.10
CA PRO A 83 23.54 -6.66 13.54
C PRO A 83 23.51 -7.81 14.56
N LYS A 84 23.60 -7.52 15.85
CA LYS A 84 23.67 -8.51 16.94
C LYS A 84 22.42 -8.57 17.80
N GLY A 85 21.47 -7.65 17.59
CA GLY A 85 20.27 -7.54 18.41
C GLY A 85 18.99 -7.80 17.65
N GLU A 86 17.89 -7.79 18.38
CA GLU A 86 16.54 -7.84 17.83
C GLU A 86 15.77 -6.58 18.27
N PRO A 87 15.16 -5.86 17.29
CA PRO A 87 15.19 -6.08 15.83
C PRO A 87 16.61 -5.85 15.25
N PHE A 88 16.92 -6.52 14.14
CA PHE A 88 18.21 -6.31 13.47
C PHE A 88 18.28 -5.00 12.70
N GLN A 89 17.13 -4.45 12.33
CA GLN A 89 17.01 -3.15 11.67
C GLN A 89 15.73 -2.46 12.15
N THR A 90 15.86 -1.18 12.45
CA THR A 90 14.71 -0.28 12.70
C THR A 90 14.75 0.84 11.69
N ILE A 91 13.60 1.09 11.04
CA ILE A 91 13.44 2.22 10.12
C ILE A 91 12.47 3.21 10.74
N TYR A 92 12.95 4.41 10.99
CA TYR A 92 12.11 5.55 11.33
C TYR A 92 11.87 6.36 10.07
N GLY A 93 10.63 6.68 9.75
CA GLY A 93 10.34 7.39 8.53
C GLY A 93 9.16 8.35 8.64
N MET A 94 9.11 9.24 7.67
CA MET A 94 7.98 10.13 7.44
C MET A 94 7.80 10.27 5.94
N SER A 95 6.54 10.17 5.47
CA SER A 95 6.18 10.45 4.09
C SER A 95 4.97 11.36 4.04
N GLY A 96 4.83 12.07 2.94
CA GLY A 96 3.68 12.92 2.70
C GLY A 96 3.42 13.12 1.22
N ALA A 97 2.20 13.53 0.89
CA ALA A 97 1.79 13.81 -0.47
C ALA A 97 0.70 14.90 -0.51
N TYR A 98 0.66 15.64 -1.61
CA TYR A 98 -0.36 16.62 -1.90
C TYR A 98 -0.75 16.53 -3.38
N PHE A 99 -2.04 16.22 -3.67
CA PHE A 99 -2.59 16.08 -5.01
C PHE A 99 -4.07 16.44 -5.04
N HIS A 100 -4.63 16.66 -6.24
CA HIS A 100 -6.07 16.79 -6.41
C HIS A 100 -6.72 15.41 -6.61
N TYR A 101 -7.86 15.19 -5.95
CA TYR A 101 -8.67 13.98 -6.05
C TYR A 101 -10.02 14.23 -6.73
N ALA A 102 -10.32 15.50 -7.01
CA ALA A 102 -11.49 15.95 -7.73
C ALA A 102 -11.18 17.23 -8.53
N PRO A 103 -12.06 17.65 -9.48
CA PRO A 103 -11.85 18.87 -10.24
C PRO A 103 -11.70 20.15 -9.40
N ASP A 104 -12.25 20.18 -8.20
CA ASP A 104 -12.30 21.34 -7.32
C ASP A 104 -11.67 21.12 -5.94
N ALA A 105 -11.10 19.93 -5.68
CA ALA A 105 -10.64 19.59 -4.35
C ALA A 105 -9.31 18.82 -4.35
N SER A 106 -8.48 19.17 -3.37
CA SER A 106 -7.20 18.52 -3.11
C SER A 106 -7.21 17.69 -1.83
N TYR A 107 -6.22 16.84 -1.68
CA TYR A 107 -5.90 16.17 -0.42
C TYR A 107 -4.43 16.30 -0.07
N SER A 108 -4.17 16.32 1.21
CA SER A 108 -2.82 16.14 1.75
C SER A 108 -2.79 14.98 2.73
N LYS A 109 -1.70 14.24 2.74
CA LYS A 109 -1.44 13.19 3.72
C LYS A 109 -0.06 13.34 4.35
N LEU A 110 0.04 12.96 5.62
CA LEU A 110 1.28 12.89 6.36
C LEU A 110 1.33 11.58 7.14
N ASN A 111 2.39 10.80 6.95
CA ASN A 111 2.53 9.45 7.48
C ASN A 111 3.89 9.25 8.16
N PRO A 112 4.09 9.66 9.43
CA PRO A 112 5.21 9.17 10.21
C PRO A 112 5.03 7.69 10.57
N PHE A 113 6.12 6.93 10.53
CA PHE A 113 6.10 5.51 10.82
C PHE A 113 7.39 5.01 11.44
N VAL A 114 7.31 3.87 12.11
CA VAL A 114 8.46 3.06 12.51
C VAL A 114 8.24 1.62 12.10
N THR A 115 9.26 1.00 11.52
CA THR A 115 9.24 -0.41 11.12
C THR A 115 10.40 -1.14 11.76
N PHE A 116 10.09 -2.24 12.44
CA PHE A 116 11.03 -3.17 13.03
C PHE A 116 11.14 -4.41 12.15
N TYR A 117 12.36 -4.76 11.78
CA TYR A 117 12.67 -5.98 11.03
C TYR A 117 13.36 -6.98 11.93
N PHE A 118 12.82 -8.19 11.96
CA PHE A 118 13.37 -9.33 12.66
C PHE A 118 13.85 -10.37 11.64
N ARG A 119 14.86 -11.11 11.97
CA ARG A 119 15.41 -12.15 11.12
C ARG A 119 15.78 -13.37 11.96
N GLU A 120 15.84 -14.53 11.33
CA GLU A 120 16.36 -15.73 11.96
C GLU A 120 17.88 -15.62 12.15
N PRO A 121 18.45 -16.33 13.14
CA PRO A 121 19.90 -16.34 13.39
C PRO A 121 20.71 -16.82 12.19
N ASP A 122 20.19 -17.77 11.41
CA ASP A 122 20.80 -18.20 10.15
C ASP A 122 20.45 -17.20 9.04
N LEU A 123 21.49 -16.52 8.52
CA LEU A 123 21.36 -15.55 7.44
C LEU A 123 20.90 -16.14 6.10
N ARG A 124 20.94 -17.47 5.97
CA ARG A 124 20.43 -18.19 4.78
C ARG A 124 18.93 -18.47 4.86
N ASP A 125 18.33 -18.32 6.05
CA ASP A 125 16.91 -18.50 6.22
C ASP A 125 16.15 -17.37 5.50
N ASN A 126 15.17 -17.76 4.72
CA ASN A 126 14.29 -16.84 3.98
C ASN A 126 13.05 -16.40 4.79
N HIS A 127 13.07 -16.67 6.10
CA HIS A 127 12.03 -16.26 7.03
C HIS A 127 12.26 -14.83 7.50
N ARG A 128 11.25 -13.97 7.32
CA ARG A 128 11.32 -12.55 7.66
C ARG A 128 10.06 -12.13 8.41
N LYS A 129 10.26 -11.38 9.47
CA LYS A 129 9.17 -10.80 10.27
C LYS A 129 9.32 -9.29 10.30
N MET A 130 8.22 -8.60 10.20
CA MET A 130 8.19 -7.13 10.18
C MET A 130 7.00 -6.63 10.99
N LEU A 131 7.25 -5.62 11.84
CA LEU A 131 6.23 -4.92 12.59
C LEU A 131 6.30 -3.44 12.23
N THR A 132 5.21 -2.88 11.71
CA THR A 132 5.11 -1.47 11.36
C THR A 132 4.04 -0.78 12.19
N LEU A 133 4.42 0.31 12.82
CA LEU A 133 3.54 1.29 13.46
C LEU A 133 3.50 2.52 12.58
N ARG A 134 2.32 3.02 12.22
CA ARG A 134 2.16 4.20 11.39
C ARG A 134 1.03 5.08 11.90
N TYR A 135 1.25 6.37 11.89
CA TYR A 135 0.22 7.37 12.05
C TYR A 135 -0.09 7.98 10.67
N ASN A 136 -1.36 8.01 10.29
CA ASN A 136 -1.80 8.57 9.02
C ASN A 136 -2.73 9.74 9.32
N LYS A 137 -2.33 10.93 8.90
CA LYS A 137 -3.16 12.12 8.93
C LYS A 137 -3.55 12.50 7.52
N VAL A 138 -4.85 12.53 7.26
CA VAL A 138 -5.41 12.90 5.96
C VAL A 138 -6.27 14.12 6.11
N HIS A 139 -6.01 15.11 5.28
CA HIS A 139 -6.83 16.31 5.12
C HIS A 139 -7.33 16.39 3.69
N LYS A 140 -8.64 16.56 3.51
CA LYS A 140 -9.28 16.70 2.21
C LYS A 140 -10.15 17.93 2.16
N GLU A 141 -10.09 18.66 1.05
CA GLU A 141 -11.03 19.72 0.75
C GLU A 141 -12.39 19.12 0.38
N ILE A 142 -13.44 19.90 0.53
CA ILE A 142 -14.79 19.50 0.08
C ILE A 142 -14.85 19.64 -1.42
N SER A 143 -15.34 18.59 -2.09
CA SER A 143 -15.64 18.63 -3.51
C SER A 143 -17.15 18.76 -3.76
N THR A 144 -17.52 19.52 -4.78
CA THR A 144 -18.89 19.56 -5.29
C THR A 144 -19.18 18.43 -6.28
N TYR A 145 -18.14 17.78 -6.81
CA TYR A 145 -18.23 16.70 -7.81
C TYR A 145 -18.21 15.31 -7.19
N VAL A 146 -17.56 15.17 -6.03
CA VAL A 146 -17.40 13.88 -5.36
C VAL A 146 -17.98 13.96 -3.96
N PHE A 147 -18.98 13.12 -3.68
CA PHE A 147 -19.52 13.02 -2.35
C PHE A 147 -18.48 12.41 -1.41
N ASN A 148 -17.97 13.22 -0.50
CA ASN A 148 -16.97 12.82 0.47
C ASN A 148 -17.39 13.29 1.88
N PRO A 149 -18.02 12.41 2.66
CA PRO A 149 -18.58 12.79 3.96
C PRO A 149 -17.53 13.02 5.04
N ILE A 150 -16.28 12.58 4.80
CA ILE A 150 -15.21 12.63 5.80
C ILE A 150 -14.04 13.41 5.22
N GLN A 151 -13.78 14.58 5.79
CA GLN A 151 -12.76 15.50 5.31
C GLN A 151 -11.41 15.29 5.99
N ASN A 152 -11.42 15.26 7.31
CA ASN A 152 -10.22 15.17 8.13
C ASN A 152 -10.32 13.96 9.02
N TYR A 153 -9.30 13.13 9.00
CA TYR A 153 -9.21 11.99 9.90
C TYR A 153 -7.77 11.60 10.16
N GLU A 154 -7.60 10.94 11.27
CA GLU A 154 -6.33 10.43 11.77
C GLU A 154 -6.50 8.95 12.05
N ILE A 155 -5.54 8.13 11.59
CA ILE A 155 -5.57 6.68 11.78
C ILE A 155 -4.22 6.22 12.29
N TYR A 156 -4.23 5.56 13.44
CA TYR A 156 -3.11 4.77 13.93
C TYR A 156 -3.23 3.37 13.34
N SER A 157 -2.20 2.93 12.65
CA SER A 157 -2.14 1.59 12.07
C SER A 157 -0.98 0.79 12.64
N LEU A 158 -1.27 -0.46 12.97
CA LEU A 158 -0.30 -1.48 13.35
C LEU A 158 -0.39 -2.58 12.29
N LYS A 159 0.74 -3.02 11.72
CA LYS A 159 0.79 -4.11 10.77
C LYS A 159 1.96 -5.04 11.10
N PHE A 160 1.64 -6.30 11.30
CA PHE A 160 2.61 -7.39 11.43
C PHE A 160 2.59 -8.23 10.16
N ILE A 161 3.76 -8.60 9.68
CA ILE A 161 3.94 -9.51 8.54
C ILE A 161 4.97 -10.55 8.94
N ASP A 162 4.66 -11.80 8.67
CA ASP A 162 5.54 -12.96 8.81
C ASP A 162 5.53 -13.70 7.49
N VAL A 163 6.67 -13.79 6.81
CA VAL A 163 6.78 -14.39 5.49
C VAL A 163 7.97 -15.36 5.42
N LYS A 164 7.68 -16.58 5.00
CA LYS A 164 8.67 -17.59 4.66
C LYS A 164 8.57 -17.90 3.17
N SER A 165 9.63 -17.59 2.43
CA SER A 165 9.71 -17.76 0.98
C SER A 165 10.76 -18.81 0.62
N GLU A 166 10.31 -19.95 0.13
CA GLU A 166 11.16 -21.00 -0.43
C GLU A 166 11.09 -20.96 -1.96
N ILE A 167 11.96 -21.72 -2.63
CA ILE A 167 12.02 -21.73 -4.10
C ILE A 167 10.67 -22.12 -4.72
N ASN A 168 9.98 -23.10 -4.13
CA ASN A 168 8.76 -23.69 -4.66
C ASN A 168 7.49 -23.36 -3.85
N HIS A 169 7.60 -22.72 -2.72
CA HIS A 169 6.44 -22.29 -1.94
C HIS A 169 6.70 -21.01 -1.14
N THR A 170 5.65 -20.28 -0.89
CA THR A 170 5.66 -19.10 -0.04
C THR A 170 4.48 -19.19 0.92
N LEU A 171 4.73 -18.98 2.20
CA LEU A 171 3.72 -18.81 3.22
C LEU A 171 3.87 -17.42 3.82
N GLN A 172 2.79 -16.65 3.81
CA GLN A 172 2.74 -15.33 4.44
C GLN A 172 1.56 -15.28 5.39
N PHE A 173 1.83 -14.81 6.59
CA PHE A 173 0.84 -14.39 7.56
C PHE A 173 0.92 -12.87 7.72
N SER A 174 -0.19 -12.18 7.72
CA SER A 174 -0.24 -10.77 8.07
C SER A 174 -1.41 -10.47 8.99
N SER A 175 -1.21 -9.54 9.90
CA SER A 175 -2.24 -9.06 10.81
C SER A 175 -2.13 -7.56 10.95
N GLY A 176 -3.26 -6.88 11.01
CA GLY A 176 -3.31 -5.43 11.09
C GLY A 176 -4.44 -4.89 11.94
N ALA A 177 -4.21 -3.73 12.51
CA ALA A 177 -5.22 -2.98 13.24
C ALA A 177 -5.20 -1.53 12.80
N HIS A 178 -6.39 -0.92 12.60
CA HIS A 178 -6.55 0.51 12.38
C HIS A 178 -7.45 1.11 13.45
N LEU A 179 -6.97 2.17 14.09
CA LEU A 179 -7.65 2.85 15.18
C LEU A 179 -7.78 4.34 14.88
N SER A 180 -8.97 4.88 15.06
CA SER A 180 -9.28 6.31 14.97
C SER A 180 -10.42 6.67 15.93
N SER A 181 -10.87 7.92 15.95
CA SER A 181 -12.09 8.32 16.67
C SER A 181 -13.35 7.66 16.12
N GLU A 182 -13.36 7.33 14.84
CA GLU A 182 -14.51 6.83 14.09
C GLU A 182 -14.56 5.31 13.99
N ILE A 183 -13.39 4.67 13.90
CA ILE A 183 -13.28 3.24 13.68
C ILE A 183 -12.20 2.61 14.53
N GLY A 184 -12.46 1.37 14.94
CA GLY A 184 -11.45 0.42 15.38
C GLY A 184 -11.68 -0.89 14.65
N LYS A 185 -10.74 -1.29 13.77
CA LYS A 185 -10.84 -2.55 13.03
C LYS A 185 -9.55 -3.36 13.11
N PHE A 186 -9.73 -4.66 13.04
CA PHE A 186 -8.65 -5.63 13.01
C PHE A 186 -8.84 -6.57 11.82
N SER A 187 -7.74 -6.99 11.22
CA SER A 187 -7.76 -7.98 10.14
C SER A 187 -6.57 -8.93 10.22
N THR A 188 -6.75 -10.12 9.69
CA THR A 188 -5.73 -11.15 9.56
C THR A 188 -5.84 -11.80 8.19
N GLU A 189 -4.70 -12.11 7.60
CA GLU A 189 -4.61 -12.74 6.30
C GLU A 189 -3.52 -13.81 6.29
N ILE A 190 -3.83 -14.95 5.68
CA ILE A 190 -2.88 -16.01 5.37
C ILE A 190 -2.85 -16.19 3.86
N GLN A 191 -1.67 -16.16 3.28
CA GLN A 191 -1.44 -16.44 1.87
C GLN A 191 -0.47 -17.62 1.74
N TYR A 192 -0.84 -18.59 0.91
CA TYR A 192 0.03 -19.70 0.56
C TYR A 192 0.09 -19.85 -0.96
N ARG A 193 1.30 -19.97 -1.49
CA ARG A 193 1.56 -20.26 -2.89
C ARG A 193 2.48 -21.45 -3.01
N LYS A 194 2.14 -22.41 -3.87
CA LYS A 194 3.02 -23.53 -4.23
C LYS A 194 3.23 -23.55 -5.73
N LEU A 195 4.48 -23.56 -6.15
CA LEU A 195 4.94 -23.73 -7.52
C LEU A 195 5.37 -25.19 -7.73
N PHE A 196 4.89 -25.83 -8.77
CA PHE A 196 5.23 -27.19 -9.16
C PHE A 196 6.32 -27.19 -10.24
N SER A 197 7.00 -28.33 -10.45
CA SER A 197 8.08 -28.48 -11.43
C SER A 197 7.64 -28.22 -12.88
N ASN A 198 6.35 -28.32 -13.18
CA ASN A 198 5.78 -28.03 -14.50
C ASN A 198 5.34 -26.56 -14.67
N ASN A 199 5.85 -25.64 -13.84
CA ASN A 199 5.50 -24.22 -13.78
C ASN A 199 4.02 -23.91 -13.49
N ARG A 200 3.26 -24.90 -13.03
CA ARG A 200 1.91 -24.66 -12.52
C ARG A 200 1.96 -24.25 -11.07
N GLN A 201 1.01 -23.45 -10.63
CA GLN A 201 0.94 -23.02 -9.24
C GLN A 201 -0.48 -23.15 -8.68
N ILE A 202 -0.54 -23.33 -7.37
CA ILE A 202 -1.75 -23.23 -6.57
C ILE A 202 -1.55 -22.06 -5.61
N LYS A 203 -2.57 -21.21 -5.50
CA LYS A 203 -2.61 -20.11 -4.54
C LYS A 203 -3.83 -20.29 -3.64
N PHE A 204 -3.62 -20.08 -2.36
CA PHE A 204 -4.65 -20.03 -1.32
C PHE A 204 -4.50 -18.72 -0.57
N ARG A 205 -5.60 -18.03 -0.35
CA ARG A 205 -5.66 -16.86 0.51
C ARG A 205 -6.88 -16.97 1.41
N TRP A 206 -6.69 -16.74 2.70
CA TRP A 206 -7.74 -16.56 3.65
C TRP A 206 -7.61 -15.19 4.31
N PHE A 207 -8.64 -14.39 4.23
CA PHE A 207 -8.74 -13.10 4.90
C PHE A 207 -9.89 -13.13 5.88
N THR A 208 -9.70 -12.53 7.05
CA THR A 208 -10.76 -12.24 8.00
C THR A 208 -10.52 -10.89 8.65
N GLY A 209 -11.57 -10.10 8.79
CA GLY A 209 -11.52 -8.81 9.43
C GLY A 209 -12.82 -8.49 10.17
N ALA A 210 -12.70 -7.76 11.27
CA ALA A 210 -13.84 -7.32 12.07
C ALA A 210 -13.63 -5.90 12.61
N PHE A 211 -14.73 -5.15 12.73
CA PHE A 211 -14.74 -3.90 13.45
C PHE A 211 -14.98 -4.16 14.94
N VAL A 212 -14.14 -3.57 15.78
CA VAL A 212 -14.36 -3.47 17.23
C VAL A 212 -15.42 -2.41 17.50
N TYR A 213 -15.33 -1.30 16.76
CA TYR A 213 -16.34 -0.25 16.70
C TYR A 213 -16.30 0.44 15.35
N ASN A 214 -17.46 0.89 14.88
CA ASN A 214 -17.62 1.67 13.64
C ASN A 214 -18.76 2.68 13.86
N LYS A 215 -18.38 3.93 14.13
CA LYS A 215 -19.32 5.04 14.33
C LYS A 215 -19.73 5.71 13.02
N ASN A 216 -18.98 5.43 11.95
CA ASN A 216 -19.23 6.04 10.66
C ASN A 216 -20.52 5.48 10.04
N THR A 217 -21.33 6.35 9.46
CA THR A 217 -22.60 6.00 8.80
C THR A 217 -22.41 5.61 7.33
N THR A 218 -21.26 5.91 6.73
CA THR A 218 -20.93 5.61 5.34
C THR A 218 -20.12 4.33 5.20
N ASN A 219 -19.90 3.89 3.97
CA ASN A 219 -19.05 2.74 3.64
C ASN A 219 -17.55 3.10 3.47
N TYR A 220 -17.17 4.32 3.83
CA TYR A 220 -15.83 4.85 3.53
C TYR A 220 -14.69 4.02 4.14
N PHE A 221 -14.88 3.46 5.34
CA PHE A 221 -13.90 2.62 6.03
C PHE A 221 -14.21 1.12 6.00
N ASP A 222 -15.28 0.73 5.31
CA ASP A 222 -15.75 -0.67 5.28
C ASP A 222 -14.67 -1.62 4.73
N PHE A 223 -14.77 -2.89 5.10
CA PHE A 223 -14.03 -3.93 4.40
C PHE A 223 -14.61 -4.10 3.00
N GLY A 224 -13.80 -3.86 1.97
CA GLY A 224 -14.22 -4.04 0.58
C GLY A 224 -14.20 -5.51 0.16
N LEU A 225 -15.26 -6.02 -0.47
CA LEU A 225 -15.32 -7.38 -1.00
C LEU A 225 -14.54 -7.49 -2.32
N SER A 226 -14.86 -6.65 -3.29
CA SER A 226 -14.27 -6.64 -4.63
C SER A 226 -13.65 -5.29 -5.02
N ASN A 227 -14.03 -4.20 -4.36
CA ASN A 227 -13.43 -2.89 -4.55
C ASN A 227 -12.71 -2.46 -3.27
N PRO A 228 -11.45 -2.05 -3.36
CA PRO A 228 -10.72 -1.55 -2.19
C PRO A 228 -11.27 -0.19 -1.76
N ASN A 229 -11.22 0.06 -0.46
CA ASN A 229 -11.47 1.38 0.13
C ASN A 229 -10.12 2.02 0.48
N ASP A 230 -9.64 2.92 -0.37
CA ASP A 230 -8.33 3.58 -0.20
C ASP A 230 -8.41 4.83 0.68
N TYR A 231 -8.90 4.67 1.92
CA TYR A 231 -8.95 5.78 2.88
C TYR A 231 -7.57 6.19 3.44
N LEU A 232 -6.51 5.44 3.15
CA LEU A 232 -5.14 5.81 3.49
C LEU A 232 -4.40 6.45 2.32
N PHE A 233 -5.01 6.54 1.14
CA PHE A 233 -4.39 7.00 -0.09
C PHE A 233 -3.07 6.28 -0.38
N GLU A 234 -3.09 4.95 -0.26
CA GLU A 234 -1.92 4.08 -0.48
C GLU A 234 -1.88 3.48 -1.88
N TYR A 235 -3.03 3.39 -2.57
CA TYR A 235 -3.08 2.87 -3.93
C TYR A 235 -2.61 3.91 -4.94
N ASP A 236 -1.73 3.48 -5.82
CA ASP A 236 -1.20 4.32 -6.89
C ASP A 236 -2.00 4.11 -8.18
N PHE A 237 -3.22 4.64 -8.21
CA PHE A 237 -4.07 4.60 -9.39
C PHE A 237 -3.45 5.40 -10.52
N PHE A 238 -3.35 4.81 -11.72
CA PHE A 238 -2.95 5.52 -12.92
C PHE A 238 -3.89 6.70 -13.18
N GLY A 239 -3.33 7.87 -13.38
CA GLY A 239 -4.12 9.11 -13.48
C GLY A 239 -4.80 9.52 -12.18
N ARG A 240 -4.50 8.86 -11.06
CA ARG A 240 -5.09 9.10 -9.73
C ARG A 240 -6.63 9.11 -9.73
N SER A 241 -7.23 8.32 -10.62
CA SER A 241 -8.67 8.21 -10.73
C SER A 241 -9.09 6.74 -10.87
N GLU A 242 -10.06 6.34 -10.08
CA GLU A 242 -10.74 5.04 -10.16
C GLU A 242 -12.12 5.12 -10.82
N THR A 243 -12.60 6.33 -11.14
CA THR A 243 -13.99 6.56 -11.59
C THR A 243 -14.10 7.09 -13.01
N GLY A 244 -13.01 7.56 -13.62
CA GLY A 244 -13.06 8.26 -14.91
C GLY A 244 -12.70 7.36 -16.09
N GLY A 245 -13.66 7.02 -16.97
CA GLY A 245 -13.41 6.38 -18.26
C GLY A 245 -12.48 5.17 -18.22
N LEU A 246 -11.41 5.19 -19.00
CA LEU A 246 -10.40 4.13 -19.03
C LEU A 246 -9.72 3.89 -17.68
N PHE A 247 -9.56 4.95 -16.88
CA PHE A 247 -8.92 4.87 -15.55
C PHE A 247 -9.75 4.07 -14.54
N SER A 248 -11.06 3.92 -14.74
CA SER A 248 -11.93 3.08 -13.89
C SER A 248 -11.68 1.57 -14.05
N GLN A 249 -10.91 1.17 -15.04
CA GLN A 249 -10.59 -0.25 -15.31
C GLN A 249 -9.39 -0.77 -14.50
N GLN A 250 -8.77 0.05 -13.66
CA GLN A 250 -7.68 -0.38 -12.81
C GLN A 250 -8.17 -1.32 -11.73
N TYR A 251 -7.43 -2.42 -11.52
CA TYR A 251 -7.73 -3.42 -10.51
C TYR A 251 -6.73 -3.32 -9.36
N PHE A 252 -7.24 -3.11 -8.18
CA PHE A 252 -6.51 -3.30 -6.93
C PHE A 252 -7.27 -4.32 -6.09
N MET A 253 -6.53 -5.27 -5.52
CA MET A 253 -7.14 -6.32 -4.71
C MET A 253 -7.73 -5.73 -3.43
N ALA A 254 -9.04 -5.88 -3.26
CA ALA A 254 -9.75 -5.49 -2.05
C ALA A 254 -9.45 -6.45 -0.89
N ASP A 255 -9.92 -6.10 0.31
CA ASP A 255 -9.82 -6.96 1.50
C ASP A 255 -10.37 -8.38 1.22
N GLY A 256 -11.54 -8.49 0.60
CA GLY A 256 -12.17 -9.76 0.24
C GLY A 256 -11.51 -10.50 -0.92
N GLY A 257 -10.76 -9.82 -1.78
CA GLY A 257 -10.03 -10.44 -2.89
C GLY A 257 -10.89 -10.98 -4.02
N PHE A 258 -12.17 -10.64 -4.08
CA PHE A 258 -13.08 -11.06 -5.16
C PHE A 258 -12.72 -10.35 -6.46
N LYS A 259 -12.75 -11.10 -7.55
CA LYS A 259 -12.38 -10.59 -8.88
C LYS A 259 -13.54 -9.95 -9.59
N SER A 260 -14.76 -10.40 -9.31
CA SER A 260 -16.00 -9.84 -9.86
C SER A 260 -16.69 -8.90 -8.87
N LYS A 261 -17.38 -7.88 -9.41
CA LYS A 261 -18.20 -6.97 -8.61
C LYS A 261 -19.50 -7.65 -8.21
N ILE A 262 -19.57 -8.13 -6.98
CA ILE A 262 -20.73 -8.85 -6.41
C ILE A 262 -21.30 -8.05 -5.25
N ALA A 263 -22.62 -7.91 -5.19
CA ALA A 263 -23.30 -7.36 -4.02
C ALA A 263 -23.44 -8.41 -2.89
N PRO A 264 -23.28 -8.02 -1.61
CA PRO A 264 -22.94 -6.69 -1.12
C PRO A 264 -21.46 -6.36 -1.33
N TYR A 265 -21.16 -5.13 -1.74
CA TYR A 265 -19.79 -4.73 -2.13
C TYR A 265 -18.83 -4.55 -0.96
N SER A 266 -19.35 -4.39 0.26
CA SER A 266 -18.56 -4.14 1.47
C SER A 266 -19.28 -4.57 2.74
N SER A 267 -18.52 -4.76 3.82
CA SER A 267 -19.05 -5.04 5.15
C SER A 267 -18.58 -4.00 6.18
N ARG A 268 -19.51 -3.60 7.03
CA ARG A 268 -19.31 -2.64 8.12
C ARG A 268 -19.04 -3.29 9.48
N ARG A 269 -19.14 -4.59 9.59
CA ARG A 269 -18.96 -5.32 10.84
C ARG A 269 -17.83 -6.33 10.74
N TRP A 270 -17.98 -7.33 9.88
CA TRP A 270 -16.95 -8.33 9.68
C TRP A 270 -17.05 -8.94 8.28
N LEU A 271 -15.93 -9.41 7.79
CA LEU A 271 -15.78 -10.08 6.51
C LEU A 271 -14.79 -11.24 6.67
N SER A 272 -15.13 -12.41 6.15
CA SER A 272 -14.18 -13.52 6.01
C SER A 272 -14.27 -14.09 4.61
N THR A 273 -13.12 -14.28 3.94
CA THR A 273 -13.07 -14.76 2.55
C THR A 273 -11.98 -15.79 2.37
N VAL A 274 -12.23 -16.73 1.48
CA VAL A 274 -11.27 -17.72 1.00
C VAL A 274 -11.16 -17.58 -0.50
N ASN A 275 -9.96 -17.32 -1.00
CA ASN A 275 -9.66 -17.21 -2.41
C ASN A 275 -8.73 -18.36 -2.81
N LEU A 276 -9.13 -19.11 -3.80
CA LEU A 276 -8.39 -20.24 -4.34
C LEU A 276 -8.08 -19.99 -5.82
N SER A 277 -6.88 -20.27 -6.28
CA SER A 277 -6.61 -20.35 -7.70
C SER A 277 -5.60 -21.43 -8.03
N ALA A 278 -5.72 -22.00 -9.23
CA ALA A 278 -4.82 -23.00 -9.76
C ALA A 278 -4.54 -22.74 -11.23
N THR A 279 -3.28 -22.78 -11.62
CA THR A 279 -2.88 -22.71 -13.04
C THR A 279 -3.32 -23.96 -13.76
N ILE A 280 -4.15 -23.83 -14.78
CA ILE A 280 -4.58 -24.93 -15.67
C ILE A 280 -3.72 -25.00 -16.93
N TRP A 281 -3.28 -23.86 -17.48
CA TRP A 281 -2.41 -23.83 -18.64
C TRP A 281 -1.64 -22.52 -18.73
N ASN A 282 -0.30 -22.58 -18.77
CA ASN A 282 0.62 -21.45 -18.83
C ASN A 282 0.18 -20.27 -17.92
N TRP A 283 -0.38 -19.21 -18.51
CA TRP A 283 -0.87 -17.99 -17.88
C TRP A 283 -2.37 -18.01 -17.61
N VAL A 284 -3.06 -19.16 -17.76
CA VAL A 284 -4.49 -19.30 -17.48
C VAL A 284 -4.69 -19.95 -16.12
N GLU A 285 -5.39 -19.26 -15.25
CA GLU A 285 -5.76 -19.73 -13.90
C GLU A 285 -7.27 -19.92 -13.79
N TYR A 286 -7.67 -21.00 -13.12
CA TYR A 286 -9.04 -21.21 -12.64
C TYR A 286 -9.12 -20.76 -11.20
N TYR A 287 -10.16 -20.03 -10.83
CA TYR A 287 -10.30 -19.49 -9.49
C TYR A 287 -11.69 -19.70 -8.90
N HIS A 288 -11.71 -19.71 -7.56
CA HIS A 288 -12.91 -19.71 -6.73
C HIS A 288 -12.71 -18.77 -5.54
N ASP A 289 -13.65 -17.86 -5.35
CA ASP A 289 -13.69 -16.92 -4.25
C ASP A 289 -14.96 -17.16 -3.44
N PHE A 290 -14.81 -17.49 -2.15
CA PHE A 290 -15.90 -17.71 -1.21
C PHE A 290 -15.85 -16.62 -0.15
N GLY A 291 -16.99 -16.07 0.24
CA GLY A 291 -17.05 -15.04 1.25
C GLY A 291 -18.25 -15.19 2.17
N MET A 292 -18.04 -14.81 3.41
CA MET A 292 -19.06 -14.64 4.42
C MET A 292 -18.92 -13.25 5.02
N LEU A 293 -20.02 -12.51 5.12
CA LEU A 293 -20.02 -11.17 5.69
C LEU A 293 -21.37 -10.85 6.31
N GLU A 294 -21.36 -9.88 7.21
CA GLU A 294 -22.60 -9.33 7.75
C GLU A 294 -23.01 -8.11 6.91
N ASN A 295 -24.21 -8.19 6.35
CA ASN A 295 -24.77 -7.10 5.55
C ASN A 295 -25.32 -5.96 6.42
N LYS A 296 -25.80 -4.88 5.76
CA LYS A 296 -26.36 -3.68 6.42
C LYS A 296 -27.58 -3.97 7.30
N GLN A 297 -28.26 -5.09 7.09
CA GLN A 297 -29.45 -5.51 7.84
C GLN A 297 -29.11 -6.46 8.99
N ALA A 298 -27.83 -6.61 9.34
CA ALA A 298 -27.30 -7.54 10.33
C ALA A 298 -27.61 -9.01 10.01
N LYS A 299 -27.71 -9.34 8.73
CA LYS A 299 -27.88 -10.72 8.24
C LYS A 299 -26.58 -11.25 7.69
N LEU A 300 -26.39 -12.55 7.85
CA LEU A 300 -25.28 -13.28 7.25
C LEU A 300 -25.56 -13.44 5.74
N ASP A 301 -24.63 -12.93 4.94
CA ASP A 301 -24.61 -13.16 3.49
C ASP A 301 -23.46 -14.11 3.15
N LEU A 302 -23.75 -15.10 2.32
CA LEU A 302 -22.78 -15.99 1.69
C LEU A 302 -22.64 -15.57 0.24
N VAL A 303 -21.41 -15.33 -0.19
CA VAL A 303 -21.10 -14.88 -1.55
C VAL A 303 -20.09 -15.82 -2.19
N TYR A 304 -20.23 -16.02 -3.47
CA TYR A 304 -19.35 -16.88 -4.26
C TYR A 304 -19.10 -16.25 -5.63
N ASP A 305 -17.85 -16.37 -6.07
CA ASP A 305 -17.41 -16.06 -7.42
C ASP A 305 -16.46 -17.15 -7.91
N GLY A 306 -16.45 -17.41 -9.22
CA GLY A 306 -15.54 -18.37 -9.80
C GLY A 306 -15.46 -18.22 -11.30
N GLY A 307 -14.31 -18.49 -11.85
CA GLY A 307 -14.08 -18.29 -13.26
C GLY A 307 -12.64 -18.57 -13.70
N ILE A 308 -12.32 -18.02 -14.86
CA ILE A 308 -11.01 -18.12 -15.48
C ILE A 308 -10.37 -16.72 -15.45
N ALA A 309 -9.12 -16.66 -15.05
CA ALA A 309 -8.33 -15.44 -15.02
C ALA A 309 -7.04 -15.61 -15.83
N LEU A 310 -6.51 -14.52 -16.34
CA LEU A 310 -5.18 -14.44 -16.93
C LEU A 310 -4.22 -13.95 -15.85
N SER A 311 -3.11 -14.65 -15.63
CA SER A 311 -2.12 -14.34 -14.59
C SER A 311 -0.78 -13.89 -15.18
#